data_3ae44eb0b136ff8ea74f0c5bb3c15c51
#
_entry.id   3ae44eb0b136ff8ea74f0c5bb3c15c51
#
_cell.length_a   1.000
_cell.length_b   1.000
_cell.length_c   1.000
_cell.angle_alpha   90.00
_cell.angle_beta   90.00
_cell.angle_gamma   90.00
#
_symmetry.space_group_name_H-M   'P 1'
#
loop_
_entity.id
_entity.type
_entity.pdbx_description
1 polymer ?
#
loop_
_entity_poly.entity_id
_entity_poly.type
_entity_poly.pdbx_seq_one_letter_code
_entity_poly.pdbx_strand_id
1 'polypeptide(L)'
;MQVNWRRIHAARNSFAILYASCEREGIILNPVDSPSEDITCYSLTSIGAQRYEKEIAESDCITVVGGPHATACPREVAGYADYVVVGEGEYTLPRLLADLARGGEGRIPGVMTDEYNQPPDTSVRLDAYPAFSEYKGYIEISRGCPFSCGYCQTPQIFGHCMRHRSIDEIAKYTGRHSQSRFVTPNAFAYGSDGIHPRFDKVEHLLKRCHNPVFFGTFPSEIRPEFVCDESLSLINRYCANTKLHFGAQSGSDNVLRNLKRGHTTEDVIHAVELCRESAITPIVDFIVGLPLETDDDQRATLCLIKWVARFGKVHVHRFIPLPGTLLAGTTARPLLPETEKLCGELALRGNLTGSWNDPEIRFLRRPSNDIP
;
A
#
# COMPACT_ATOMS: atom_id res chain seq x y z
N MET A 1 -28.74 15.65 -2.58
CA MET A 1 -27.46 15.41 -3.29
C MET A 1 -27.03 13.98 -3.00
N GLN A 2 -26.90 13.18 -4.03
CA GLN A 2 -26.43 11.80 -3.93
C GLN A 2 -24.91 11.77 -4.12
N VAL A 3 -24.19 11.05 -3.27
CA VAL A 3 -22.74 10.89 -3.39
C VAL A 3 -22.45 9.45 -3.74
N ASN A 4 -21.77 9.26 -4.86
CA ASN A 4 -21.41 7.95 -5.37
C ASN A 4 -19.92 7.69 -5.21
N TRP A 5 -19.55 6.41 -5.11
CA TRP A 5 -18.16 5.95 -5.08
C TRP A 5 -17.93 4.97 -6.21
N ARG A 6 -17.05 5.31 -7.13
CA ARG A 6 -16.66 4.44 -8.23
C ARG A 6 -15.92 3.21 -7.72
N ARG A 7 -16.46 2.02 -7.92
CA ARG A 7 -15.82 0.77 -7.53
C ARG A 7 -14.54 0.55 -8.31
N ILE A 8 -13.41 0.58 -7.61
CA ILE A 8 -12.08 0.30 -8.12
C ILE A 8 -11.44 -0.72 -7.20
N HIS A 9 -11.10 -1.90 -7.71
CA HIS A 9 -10.60 -3.01 -6.89
C HIS A 9 -9.38 -2.61 -6.03
N ALA A 10 -8.44 -1.86 -6.61
CA ALA A 10 -7.25 -1.37 -5.90
C ALA A 10 -7.57 -0.38 -4.77
N ALA A 11 -8.73 0.29 -4.81
CA ALA A 11 -9.16 1.30 -3.84
C ALA A 11 -10.09 0.76 -2.75
N ARG A 12 -10.28 -0.56 -2.64
CA ARG A 12 -11.23 -1.18 -1.71
C ARG A 12 -10.98 -0.77 -0.25
N ASN A 13 -9.73 -0.72 0.17
CA ASN A 13 -9.39 -0.33 1.54
C ASN A 13 -9.62 1.17 1.78
N SER A 14 -9.28 2.00 0.78
CA SER A 14 -9.60 3.45 0.82
C SER A 14 -11.10 3.68 0.91
N PHE A 15 -11.91 2.91 0.16
CA PHE A 15 -13.37 2.99 0.24
C PHE A 15 -13.88 2.69 1.65
N ALA A 16 -13.44 1.60 2.28
CA ALA A 16 -13.91 1.22 3.61
C ALA A 16 -13.64 2.31 4.66
N ILE A 17 -12.45 2.93 4.61
CA ILE A 17 -12.05 4.00 5.53
C ILE A 17 -12.81 5.29 5.24
N LEU A 18 -12.89 5.71 3.97
CA LEU A 18 -13.55 6.97 3.59
C LEU A 18 -15.06 6.89 3.72
N TYR A 19 -15.65 5.72 3.45
CA TYR A 19 -17.07 5.47 3.75
C TYR A 19 -17.35 5.71 5.23
N ALA A 20 -16.57 5.08 6.12
CA ALA A 20 -16.75 5.21 7.56
C ALA A 20 -16.52 6.65 8.06
N SER A 21 -15.59 7.39 7.44
CA SER A 21 -15.34 8.80 7.76
C SER A 21 -16.49 9.70 7.32
N CYS A 22 -17.03 9.47 6.12
CA CYS A 22 -18.18 10.22 5.57
C CYS A 22 -19.49 9.88 6.32
N GLU A 23 -19.75 8.60 6.59
CA GLU A 23 -20.92 8.14 7.35
C GLU A 23 -21.02 8.81 8.72
N ARG A 24 -19.89 9.01 9.40
CA ARG A 24 -19.82 9.70 10.68
C ARG A 24 -20.31 11.16 10.60
N GLU A 25 -20.15 11.80 9.44
CA GLU A 25 -20.65 13.16 9.16
C GLU A 25 -22.05 13.13 8.47
N GLY A 26 -22.71 11.97 8.45
CA GLY A 26 -24.05 11.79 7.87
C GLY A 26 -24.07 11.71 6.34
N ILE A 27 -22.91 11.48 5.70
CA ILE A 27 -22.78 11.37 4.25
C ILE A 27 -22.58 9.90 3.88
N ILE A 28 -23.46 9.37 3.02
CA ILE A 28 -23.40 8.00 2.54
C ILE A 28 -22.76 7.97 1.14
N LEU A 29 -21.71 7.16 0.98
CA LEU A 29 -21.06 6.92 -0.31
C LEU A 29 -21.68 5.67 -0.96
N ASN A 30 -22.43 5.85 -2.05
CA ASN A 30 -23.09 4.74 -2.76
C ASN A 30 -22.12 4.09 -3.76
N PRO A 31 -21.77 2.79 -3.63
CA PRO A 31 -20.88 2.12 -4.57
C PRO A 31 -21.53 1.95 -5.94
N VAL A 32 -20.87 2.45 -7.01
CA VAL A 32 -21.33 2.41 -8.41
C VAL A 32 -20.26 1.85 -9.34
N ASP A 33 -20.69 1.28 -10.48
CA ASP A 33 -19.79 0.71 -11.48
C ASP A 33 -19.49 1.68 -12.67
N SER A 34 -20.21 2.80 -12.72
CA SER A 34 -19.97 3.91 -13.64
C SER A 34 -20.30 5.23 -12.94
N PRO A 35 -19.80 6.38 -13.42
CA PRO A 35 -20.22 7.69 -12.90
C PRO A 35 -21.73 7.84 -12.95
N SER A 36 -22.29 8.46 -11.95
CA SER A 36 -23.73 8.63 -11.80
C SER A 36 -24.03 10.01 -11.19
N GLU A 37 -25.30 10.40 -11.24
CA GLU A 37 -25.86 11.70 -10.88
C GLU A 37 -25.20 12.37 -9.65
N ASP A 38 -25.28 13.68 -9.59
CA ASP A 38 -24.72 14.57 -8.58
C ASP A 38 -23.21 14.50 -8.45
N ILE A 39 -22.66 13.65 -7.59
CA ILE A 39 -21.22 13.54 -7.33
C ILE A 39 -20.75 12.09 -7.43
N THR A 40 -19.64 11.87 -8.13
CA THR A 40 -18.92 10.57 -8.11
C THR A 40 -17.49 10.73 -7.62
N CYS A 41 -17.14 10.00 -6.56
CA CYS A 41 -15.81 9.99 -5.95
C CYS A 41 -14.97 8.81 -6.47
N TYR A 42 -13.68 9.07 -6.70
CA TYR A 42 -12.69 8.10 -7.17
C TYR A 42 -11.48 8.06 -6.24
N SER A 43 -10.86 6.89 -6.08
CA SER A 43 -9.53 6.77 -5.49
C SER A 43 -8.61 6.06 -6.48
N LEU A 44 -7.66 6.79 -7.06
CA LEU A 44 -6.80 6.30 -8.14
C LEU A 44 -5.41 5.93 -7.64
N THR A 45 -4.94 4.75 -8.05
CA THR A 45 -3.53 4.37 -7.96
C THR A 45 -2.80 4.77 -9.23
N SER A 46 -1.49 5.05 -9.15
CA SER A 46 -0.72 5.51 -10.30
C SER A 46 -0.66 4.49 -11.46
N ILE A 47 -0.76 3.20 -11.16
CA ILE A 47 -0.74 2.14 -12.18
C ILE A 47 -2.05 2.06 -12.98
N GLY A 48 -3.16 2.51 -12.40
CA GLY A 48 -4.48 2.36 -13.02
C GLY A 48 -5.17 3.66 -13.42
N ALA A 49 -4.56 4.81 -13.16
CA ALA A 49 -5.20 6.12 -13.31
C ALA A 49 -5.67 6.40 -14.74
N GLN A 50 -4.83 6.16 -15.74
CA GLN A 50 -5.13 6.42 -17.16
C GLN A 50 -6.41 5.75 -17.66
N ARG A 51 -6.84 4.65 -17.05
CA ARG A 51 -8.07 3.96 -17.45
C ARG A 51 -9.33 4.76 -17.14
N TYR A 52 -9.26 5.61 -16.13
CA TYR A 52 -10.41 6.38 -15.64
C TYR A 52 -10.40 7.81 -16.11
N GLU A 53 -9.29 8.30 -16.69
CA GLU A 53 -9.14 9.67 -17.16
C GLU A 53 -10.28 10.07 -18.11
N LYS A 54 -10.51 9.27 -19.17
CA LYS A 54 -11.58 9.53 -20.13
C LYS A 54 -12.97 9.43 -19.49
N GLU A 55 -13.21 8.44 -18.62
CA GLU A 55 -14.48 8.26 -17.90
C GLU A 55 -14.77 9.48 -17.02
N ILE A 56 -13.75 10.02 -16.34
CA ILE A 56 -13.87 11.18 -15.47
C ILE A 56 -14.12 12.45 -16.30
N ALA A 57 -13.31 12.67 -17.34
CA ALA A 57 -13.39 13.87 -18.19
C ALA A 57 -14.71 13.99 -18.98
N GLU A 58 -15.32 12.87 -19.37
CA GLU A 58 -16.57 12.81 -20.13
C GLU A 58 -17.82 12.64 -19.22
N SER A 59 -17.66 12.74 -17.91
CA SER A 59 -18.72 12.53 -16.93
C SER A 59 -19.64 13.76 -16.82
N ASP A 60 -20.95 13.57 -16.83
CA ASP A 60 -21.94 14.63 -16.66
C ASP A 60 -22.19 15.00 -15.18
N CYS A 61 -21.56 14.29 -14.23
CA CYS A 61 -21.66 14.56 -12.79
C CYS A 61 -20.41 15.27 -12.26
N ILE A 62 -20.51 15.86 -11.07
CA ILE A 62 -19.34 16.39 -10.36
C ILE A 62 -18.40 15.23 -10.00
N THR A 63 -17.14 15.37 -10.36
CA THR A 63 -16.10 14.36 -10.13
C THR A 63 -15.14 14.78 -9.01
N VAL A 64 -14.95 13.91 -8.03
CA VAL A 64 -14.00 14.10 -6.92
C VAL A 64 -12.96 12.98 -6.97
N VAL A 65 -11.71 13.33 -7.24
CA VAL A 65 -10.64 12.35 -7.43
C VAL A 65 -9.59 12.47 -6.32
N GLY A 66 -9.31 11.37 -5.64
CA GLY A 66 -8.27 11.27 -4.62
C GLY A 66 -7.38 10.03 -4.82
N GLY A 67 -6.59 9.72 -3.80
CA GLY A 67 -5.71 8.56 -3.76
C GLY A 67 -4.26 8.85 -4.16
N PRO A 68 -3.41 7.80 -4.23
CA PRO A 68 -1.97 7.95 -4.46
C PRO A 68 -1.60 8.71 -5.73
N HIS A 69 -2.34 8.49 -6.83
CA HIS A 69 -2.07 9.19 -8.09
C HIS A 69 -2.43 10.67 -8.00
N ALA A 70 -3.63 10.98 -7.54
CA ALA A 70 -4.10 12.35 -7.36
C ALA A 70 -3.19 13.16 -6.42
N THR A 71 -2.65 12.51 -5.39
CA THR A 71 -1.68 13.13 -4.47
C THR A 71 -0.34 13.41 -5.13
N ALA A 72 0.14 12.51 -5.99
CA ALA A 72 1.44 12.63 -6.66
C ALA A 72 1.39 13.56 -7.90
N CYS A 73 0.26 13.61 -8.61
CA CYS A 73 0.06 14.37 -9.85
C CYS A 73 -1.20 15.26 -9.79
N PRO A 74 -1.36 16.10 -8.76
CA PRO A 74 -2.63 16.78 -8.54
C PRO A 74 -3.01 17.74 -9.68
N ARG A 75 -2.05 18.40 -10.33
CA ARG A 75 -2.30 19.30 -11.47
C ARG A 75 -2.74 18.56 -12.73
N GLU A 76 -2.17 17.36 -12.97
CA GLU A 76 -2.57 16.51 -14.08
C GLU A 76 -4.04 16.09 -13.88
N VAL A 77 -4.39 15.65 -12.68
CA VAL A 77 -5.74 15.19 -12.34
C VAL A 77 -6.75 16.34 -12.37
N ALA A 78 -6.39 17.55 -11.93
CA ALA A 78 -7.25 18.75 -12.02
C ALA A 78 -7.58 19.14 -13.46
N GLY A 79 -6.76 18.75 -14.44
CA GLY A 79 -7.04 18.97 -15.85
C GLY A 79 -8.21 18.14 -16.42
N TYR A 80 -8.70 17.13 -15.69
CA TYR A 80 -9.82 16.28 -16.12
C TYR A 80 -10.85 15.96 -15.02
N ALA A 81 -10.66 16.42 -13.79
CA ALA A 81 -11.57 16.23 -12.68
C ALA A 81 -11.96 17.59 -12.06
N ASP A 82 -13.19 17.72 -11.57
CA ASP A 82 -13.67 18.98 -10.96
C ASP A 82 -12.95 19.28 -9.64
N TYR A 83 -12.74 18.25 -8.79
CA TYR A 83 -12.08 18.40 -7.50
C TYR A 83 -11.05 17.29 -7.29
N VAL A 84 -9.87 17.67 -6.82
CA VAL A 84 -8.79 16.74 -6.48
C VAL A 84 -8.53 16.81 -4.98
N VAL A 85 -8.67 15.66 -4.30
CA VAL A 85 -8.32 15.53 -2.89
C VAL A 85 -6.85 15.09 -2.79
N VAL A 86 -6.00 15.97 -2.31
CA VAL A 86 -4.56 15.79 -2.19
C VAL A 86 -4.20 15.31 -0.78
N GLY A 87 -3.46 14.22 -0.69
CA GLY A 87 -3.04 13.62 0.60
C GLY A 87 -4.11 12.72 1.22
N GLU A 88 -4.29 12.87 2.53
CA GLU A 88 -5.17 12.04 3.34
C GLU A 88 -6.62 12.55 3.26
N GLY A 89 -7.54 11.70 2.82
CA GLY A 89 -8.91 12.08 2.51
C GLY A 89 -9.89 12.06 3.68
N GLU A 90 -9.52 11.48 4.84
CA GLU A 90 -10.45 11.19 5.93
C GLU A 90 -11.10 12.42 6.56
N TYR A 91 -10.42 13.58 6.52
CA TYR A 91 -10.99 14.86 6.94
C TYR A 91 -11.42 15.72 5.76
N THR A 92 -10.63 15.68 4.68
CA THR A 92 -10.84 16.55 3.51
C THR A 92 -12.11 16.16 2.74
N LEU A 93 -12.31 14.86 2.46
CA LEU A 93 -13.46 14.41 1.67
C LEU A 93 -14.81 14.73 2.33
N PRO A 94 -15.06 14.39 3.61
CA PRO A 94 -16.34 14.76 4.25
C PRO A 94 -16.58 16.28 4.28
N ARG A 95 -15.55 17.10 4.51
CA ARG A 95 -15.64 18.56 4.49
C ARG A 95 -16.01 19.09 3.11
N LEU A 96 -15.35 18.58 2.05
CA LEU A 96 -15.64 18.94 0.67
C LEU A 96 -17.09 18.60 0.31
N LEU A 97 -17.51 17.36 0.57
CA LEU A 97 -18.87 16.93 0.27
C LEU A 97 -19.94 17.71 1.03
N ALA A 98 -19.68 18.05 2.28
CA ALA A 98 -20.58 18.88 3.08
C ALA A 98 -20.64 20.33 2.58
N ASP A 99 -19.55 20.88 2.06
CA ASP A 99 -19.51 22.21 1.46
C ASP A 99 -20.29 22.25 0.15
N LEU A 100 -20.06 21.30 -0.76
CA LEU A 100 -20.77 21.15 -2.01
C LEU A 100 -22.28 20.95 -1.81
N ALA A 101 -22.68 20.18 -0.78
CA ALA A 101 -24.08 19.99 -0.42
C ALA A 101 -24.82 21.29 -0.04
N ARG A 102 -24.08 22.30 0.43
CA ARG A 102 -24.61 23.62 0.79
C ARG A 102 -24.48 24.63 -0.35
N GLY A 103 -24.04 24.20 -1.54
CA GLY A 103 -23.80 25.08 -2.68
C GLY A 103 -22.50 25.88 -2.58
N GLY A 104 -21.53 25.41 -1.78
CA GLY A 104 -20.19 25.98 -1.69
C GLY A 104 -19.34 25.66 -2.92
N GLU A 105 -18.20 26.32 -3.04
CA GLU A 105 -17.29 26.21 -4.18
C GLU A 105 -16.19 25.15 -3.98
N GLY A 106 -16.23 24.38 -2.90
CA GLY A 106 -15.23 23.34 -2.60
C GLY A 106 -13.83 23.86 -2.24
N ARG A 107 -13.70 25.12 -1.84
CA ARG A 107 -12.42 25.75 -1.45
C ARG A 107 -11.99 25.31 -0.06
N ILE A 108 -11.63 24.03 0.06
CA ILE A 108 -11.27 23.36 1.32
C ILE A 108 -9.76 23.08 1.33
N PRO A 109 -9.05 23.26 2.47
CA PRO A 109 -7.65 22.82 2.60
C PRO A 109 -7.48 21.34 2.25
N GLY A 110 -6.52 21.02 1.38
CA GLY A 110 -6.32 19.68 0.83
C GLY A 110 -7.09 19.39 -0.45
N VAL A 111 -7.84 20.39 -0.99
CA VAL A 111 -8.50 20.30 -2.29
C VAL A 111 -7.79 21.16 -3.31
N MET A 112 -7.66 20.65 -4.53
CA MET A 112 -7.19 21.38 -5.71
C MET A 112 -8.26 21.34 -6.79
N THR A 113 -8.41 22.46 -7.50
CA THR A 113 -9.10 22.62 -8.79
C THR A 113 -8.17 23.35 -9.74
N ASP A 114 -8.58 23.62 -10.96
CA ASP A 114 -7.78 24.44 -11.89
C ASP A 114 -7.46 25.84 -11.33
N GLU A 115 -8.38 26.41 -10.56
CA GLU A 115 -8.27 27.78 -10.03
C GLU A 115 -7.82 27.86 -8.56
N TYR A 116 -7.91 26.77 -7.81
CA TYR A 116 -7.68 26.76 -6.38
C TYR A 116 -6.71 25.64 -5.98
N ASN A 117 -5.75 25.97 -5.12
CA ASN A 117 -4.82 25.00 -4.54
C ASN A 117 -4.41 25.45 -3.14
N GLN A 118 -4.84 24.71 -2.13
CA GLN A 118 -4.39 24.91 -0.77
C GLN A 118 -3.94 23.55 -0.18
N PRO A 119 -2.73 23.45 0.41
CA PRO A 119 -2.28 22.22 1.03
C PRO A 119 -3.19 21.82 2.21
N PRO A 120 -3.19 20.55 2.60
CA PRO A 120 -3.89 20.10 3.80
C PRO A 120 -3.45 20.90 5.03
N ASP A 121 -4.40 21.31 5.86
CA ASP A 121 -4.17 22.07 7.09
C ASP A 121 -3.91 21.18 8.31
N THR A 122 -4.17 19.89 8.20
CA THR A 122 -4.10 18.92 9.29
C THR A 122 -3.51 17.60 8.85
N SER A 123 -2.79 16.97 9.76
CA SER A 123 -2.37 15.58 9.66
C SER A 123 -3.44 14.66 10.27
N VAL A 124 -3.81 13.60 9.59
CA VAL A 124 -4.84 12.67 10.04
C VAL A 124 -4.36 11.87 11.26
N ARG A 125 -5.15 11.91 12.34
CA ARG A 125 -4.93 11.09 13.55
C ARG A 125 -5.70 9.79 13.40
N LEU A 126 -5.00 8.64 13.44
CA LEU A 126 -5.61 7.33 13.12
C LEU A 126 -6.78 6.96 14.04
N ASP A 127 -6.76 7.39 15.31
CA ASP A 127 -7.86 7.13 16.25
C ASP A 127 -9.06 8.08 16.07
N ALA A 128 -8.91 9.12 15.26
CA ALA A 128 -9.97 10.11 15.11
C ALA A 128 -11.06 9.69 14.11
N TYR A 129 -10.87 8.59 13.40
CA TYR A 129 -11.86 8.02 12.47
C TYR A 129 -11.92 6.50 12.58
N PRO A 130 -13.07 5.88 12.24
CA PRO A 130 -13.23 4.43 12.25
C PRO A 130 -12.29 3.75 11.25
N ALA A 131 -11.79 2.54 11.57
CA ALA A 131 -11.02 1.77 10.59
C ALA A 131 -11.91 1.28 9.43
N PHE A 132 -13.19 1.04 9.69
CA PHE A 132 -14.26 0.73 8.75
C PHE A 132 -15.61 0.77 9.49
N SER A 133 -16.72 0.74 8.76
CA SER A 133 -18.06 0.66 9.33
C SER A 133 -18.88 -0.50 8.73
N GLU A 134 -19.77 -0.25 7.78
CA GLU A 134 -20.53 -1.25 7.06
C GLU A 134 -19.63 -2.06 6.11
N TYR A 135 -18.83 -1.35 5.30
CA TYR A 135 -17.91 -1.99 4.37
C TYR A 135 -16.59 -2.31 5.09
N LYS A 136 -16.29 -3.60 5.23
CA LYS A 136 -15.09 -4.06 5.94
C LYS A 136 -13.86 -3.95 5.05
N GLY A 137 -12.82 -3.34 5.62
CA GLY A 137 -11.46 -3.31 5.08
C GLY A 137 -10.47 -3.99 6.01
N TYR A 138 -9.20 -4.01 5.63
CA TYR A 138 -8.12 -4.34 6.55
C TYR A 138 -8.00 -3.25 7.63
N ILE A 139 -7.60 -3.63 8.83
CA ILE A 139 -7.40 -2.69 9.93
C ILE A 139 -6.06 -2.00 9.75
N GLU A 140 -6.08 -0.70 9.46
CA GLU A 140 -4.86 0.09 9.42
C GLU A 140 -4.37 0.38 10.85
N ILE A 141 -3.15 -0.11 11.15
CA ILE A 141 -2.57 0.03 12.50
C ILE A 141 -1.48 1.09 12.56
N SER A 142 -0.81 1.38 11.41
CA SER A 142 0.22 2.40 11.34
C SER A 142 0.25 3.06 9.96
N ARG A 143 0.68 4.32 9.92
CA ARG A 143 0.79 5.14 8.72
C ARG A 143 2.06 6.00 8.77
N GLY A 144 2.63 6.32 7.60
CA GLY A 144 3.92 7.01 7.46
C GLY A 144 5.09 6.04 7.46
N CYS A 145 6.26 6.50 6.99
CA CYS A 145 7.46 5.67 6.91
C CYS A 145 8.71 6.55 6.95
N PRO A 146 9.66 6.33 7.89
CA PRO A 146 10.86 7.17 8.01
C PRO A 146 11.83 7.02 6.85
N PHE A 147 11.72 5.93 6.09
CA PHE A 147 12.59 5.65 4.96
C PHE A 147 12.17 6.41 3.70
N SER A 148 13.15 6.73 2.85
CA SER A 148 12.96 7.42 1.57
C SER A 148 13.31 6.52 0.39
N CYS A 149 12.79 5.28 0.39
CA CYS A 149 13.07 4.32 -0.67
C CYS A 149 12.70 4.90 -2.04
N GLY A 150 13.65 4.87 -3.00
CA GLY A 150 13.55 5.59 -4.26
C GLY A 150 12.36 5.23 -5.16
N TYR A 151 11.73 4.08 -4.94
CA TYR A 151 10.58 3.58 -5.70
C TYR A 151 9.24 3.74 -4.97
N CYS A 152 9.23 4.19 -3.70
CA CYS A 152 8.05 4.07 -2.83
C CYS A 152 7.32 5.39 -2.66
N GLN A 153 6.00 5.38 -2.89
CA GLN A 153 5.13 6.55 -2.69
C GLN A 153 4.69 6.75 -1.22
N THR A 154 4.84 5.77 -0.35
CA THR A 154 4.31 5.82 1.03
C THR A 154 4.74 7.07 1.80
N PRO A 155 6.04 7.44 1.87
CA PRO A 155 6.44 8.64 2.60
C PRO A 155 5.97 9.94 1.91
N GLN A 156 5.75 9.92 0.61
CA GLN A 156 5.24 11.09 -0.13
C GLN A 156 3.77 11.37 0.19
N ILE A 157 2.98 10.31 0.40
CA ILE A 157 1.54 10.40 0.67
C ILE A 157 1.30 10.65 2.16
N PHE A 158 2.02 9.94 3.04
CA PHE A 158 1.72 9.87 4.47
C PHE A 158 2.76 10.52 5.37
N GLY A 159 3.85 11.05 4.79
CA GLY A 159 4.96 11.67 5.52
C GLY A 159 5.93 10.67 6.13
N HIS A 160 7.02 11.22 6.69
CA HIS A 160 8.14 10.45 7.23
C HIS A 160 7.98 10.06 8.70
N CYS A 161 6.97 10.60 9.39
CA CYS A 161 6.70 10.26 10.80
C CYS A 161 5.71 9.11 10.90
N MET A 162 6.08 8.07 11.65
CA MET A 162 5.17 6.98 11.97
C MET A 162 4.06 7.47 12.90
N ARG A 163 2.83 7.16 12.54
CA ARG A 163 1.63 7.38 13.36
C ARG A 163 0.95 6.04 13.58
N HIS A 164 0.44 5.79 14.75
CA HIS A 164 -0.13 4.51 15.12
C HIS A 164 -1.56 4.69 15.63
N ARG A 165 -2.43 3.73 15.27
CA ARG A 165 -3.72 3.57 15.92
C ARG A 165 -3.51 2.93 17.28
N SER A 166 -4.26 3.35 18.29
CA SER A 166 -4.17 2.78 19.64
C SER A 166 -4.63 1.32 19.65
N ILE A 167 -4.06 0.56 20.57
CA ILE A 167 -4.38 -0.87 20.72
C ILE A 167 -5.86 -1.08 21.00
N ASP A 168 -6.47 -0.22 21.82
CA ASP A 168 -7.89 -0.33 22.15
C ASP A 168 -8.79 -0.08 20.93
N GLU A 169 -8.44 0.88 20.07
CA GLU A 169 -9.15 1.10 18.81
C GLU A 169 -8.98 -0.10 17.87
N ILE A 170 -7.76 -0.65 17.72
CA ILE A 170 -7.53 -1.84 16.88
C ILE A 170 -8.36 -3.03 17.40
N ALA A 171 -8.36 -3.27 18.71
CA ALA A 171 -9.06 -4.39 19.33
C ALA A 171 -10.58 -4.38 19.05
N LYS A 172 -11.21 -3.19 19.00
CA LYS A 172 -12.64 -3.05 18.64
C LYS A 172 -12.95 -3.64 17.25
N TYR A 173 -12.02 -3.51 16.31
CA TYR A 173 -12.24 -3.97 14.92
C TYR A 173 -11.83 -5.42 14.71
N THR A 174 -10.88 -5.96 15.48
CA THR A 174 -10.46 -7.36 15.33
C THR A 174 -11.64 -8.32 15.57
N GLY A 175 -12.47 -8.06 16.56
CA GLY A 175 -13.67 -8.86 16.84
C GLY A 175 -14.75 -8.87 15.75
N ARG A 176 -14.65 -7.97 14.76
CA ARG A 176 -15.60 -7.89 13.63
C ARG A 176 -15.18 -8.72 12.42
N HIS A 177 -14.00 -9.34 12.45
CA HIS A 177 -13.48 -10.24 11.43
C HIS A 177 -13.40 -11.68 11.93
N SER A 178 -13.48 -12.66 11.04
CA SER A 178 -13.18 -14.06 11.36
C SER A 178 -11.68 -14.30 11.56
N GLN A 179 -10.85 -13.48 10.91
CA GLN A 179 -9.39 -13.44 11.05
C GLN A 179 -8.91 -12.00 10.84
N SER A 180 -7.89 -11.56 11.57
CA SER A 180 -7.36 -10.20 11.46
C SER A 180 -6.13 -10.15 10.56
N ARG A 181 -6.17 -9.20 9.61
CA ARG A 181 -5.04 -8.75 8.82
C ARG A 181 -4.94 -7.23 8.91
N PHE A 182 -3.72 -6.73 8.93
CA PHE A 182 -3.47 -5.31 9.17
C PHE A 182 -2.88 -4.63 7.95
N VAL A 183 -3.04 -3.31 7.86
CA VAL A 183 -2.33 -2.44 6.93
C VAL A 183 -1.33 -1.61 7.72
N THR A 184 -0.09 -1.65 7.31
CA THR A 184 1.02 -0.89 7.89
C THR A 184 2.21 -0.91 6.93
N PRO A 185 3.07 0.10 6.92
CA PRO A 185 4.29 0.10 6.09
C PRO A 185 5.32 -0.95 6.49
N ASN A 186 5.33 -1.33 7.78
CA ASN A 186 6.17 -2.39 8.35
C ASN A 186 5.50 -2.91 9.63
N ALA A 187 5.12 -4.18 9.65
CA ALA A 187 4.35 -4.75 10.74
C ALA A 187 5.06 -4.64 12.10
N PHE A 188 6.33 -5.01 12.19
CA PHE A 188 7.10 -4.94 13.43
C PHE A 188 7.53 -3.53 13.84
N ALA A 189 7.24 -2.51 13.03
CA ALA A 189 7.42 -1.12 13.42
C ALA A 189 6.22 -0.52 14.19
N TYR A 190 5.19 -1.33 14.49
CA TYR A 190 4.07 -0.84 15.27
C TYR A 190 4.51 -0.32 16.66
N GLY A 191 4.04 0.88 17.02
CA GLY A 191 4.35 1.53 18.30
C GLY A 191 5.77 2.11 18.38
N SER A 192 6.51 2.17 17.27
CA SER A 192 7.88 2.68 17.19
C SER A 192 8.02 3.86 16.21
N ASP A 193 9.24 4.39 16.12
CA ASP A 193 9.60 5.41 15.12
C ASP A 193 9.77 4.86 13.69
N GLY A 194 9.66 3.55 13.51
CA GLY A 194 9.85 2.86 12.24
C GLY A 194 11.28 2.39 11.99
N ILE A 195 12.22 2.73 12.85
CA ILE A 195 13.66 2.35 12.79
C ILE A 195 14.01 1.41 13.95
N HIS A 196 13.62 1.78 15.16
CA HIS A 196 13.92 1.03 16.38
C HIS A 196 12.68 0.24 16.80
N PRO A 197 12.66 -1.10 16.67
CA PRO A 197 11.48 -1.90 16.97
C PRO A 197 11.09 -1.81 18.44
N ARG A 198 9.79 -1.87 18.70
CA ARG A 198 9.19 -1.91 20.04
C ARG A 198 8.37 -3.21 20.16
N PHE A 199 9.07 -4.33 20.28
CA PHE A 199 8.42 -5.66 20.35
C PHE A 199 7.47 -5.78 21.54
N ASP A 200 7.74 -5.06 22.66
CA ASP A 200 6.81 -4.94 23.76
C ASP A 200 5.43 -4.37 23.34
N LYS A 201 5.42 -3.38 22.44
CA LYS A 201 4.17 -2.80 21.89
C LYS A 201 3.48 -3.75 20.93
N VAL A 202 4.25 -4.44 20.09
CA VAL A 202 3.73 -5.47 19.19
C VAL A 202 3.12 -6.61 19.99
N GLU A 203 3.80 -7.11 21.01
CA GLU A 203 3.27 -8.16 21.88
C GLU A 203 1.96 -7.74 22.54
N HIS A 204 1.91 -6.51 23.06
CA HIS A 204 0.69 -5.98 23.68
C HIS A 204 -0.46 -5.90 22.68
N LEU A 205 -0.20 -5.45 21.44
CA LEU A 205 -1.20 -5.46 20.35
C LEU A 205 -1.73 -6.87 20.09
N LEU A 206 -0.83 -7.83 19.87
CA LEU A 206 -1.19 -9.20 19.52
C LEU A 206 -2.00 -9.89 20.62
N LYS A 207 -1.67 -9.65 21.89
CA LYS A 207 -2.43 -10.13 23.07
C LYS A 207 -3.86 -9.60 23.15
N ARG A 208 -4.13 -8.43 22.57
CA ARG A 208 -5.46 -7.78 22.62
C ARG A 208 -6.34 -8.15 21.43
N CYS A 209 -5.84 -8.87 20.45
CA CYS A 209 -6.64 -9.35 19.33
C CYS A 209 -7.52 -10.53 19.74
N HIS A 210 -8.78 -10.55 19.27
CA HIS A 210 -9.81 -11.50 19.70
C HIS A 210 -9.99 -12.69 18.76
N ASN A 211 -9.28 -12.75 17.65
CA ASN A 211 -9.43 -13.76 16.60
C ASN A 211 -8.05 -14.17 16.06
N PRO A 212 -7.96 -15.21 15.20
CA PRO A 212 -6.70 -15.56 14.55
C PRO A 212 -6.08 -14.36 13.82
N VAL A 213 -4.84 -14.03 14.16
CA VAL A 213 -4.08 -12.92 13.62
C VAL A 213 -3.12 -13.41 12.57
N PHE A 214 -3.04 -12.69 11.44
CA PHE A 214 -2.02 -12.85 10.42
C PHE A 214 -1.17 -11.59 10.38
N PHE A 215 0.02 -11.63 10.95
CA PHE A 215 0.91 -10.49 11.15
C PHE A 215 2.21 -10.66 10.37
N GLY A 216 2.71 -9.61 9.76
CA GLY A 216 3.88 -9.73 8.89
C GLY A 216 3.62 -10.52 7.59
N THR A 217 2.36 -10.52 7.14
CA THR A 217 1.94 -11.11 5.86
C THR A 217 1.14 -10.06 5.09
N PHE A 218 1.01 -10.21 3.77
CA PHE A 218 0.20 -9.29 2.97
C PHE A 218 -1.16 -8.98 3.63
N PRO A 219 -1.56 -7.71 3.76
CA PRO A 219 -0.96 -6.48 3.25
C PRO A 219 -0.06 -5.73 4.26
N SER A 220 0.57 -6.39 5.20
CA SER A 220 1.49 -5.79 6.18
C SER A 220 2.83 -6.52 6.17
N GLU A 221 3.62 -6.23 5.17
CA GLU A 221 4.95 -6.80 5.00
C GLU A 221 5.93 -6.29 6.05
N ILE A 222 7.09 -6.91 6.12
CA ILE A 222 8.14 -6.59 7.07
C ILE A 222 9.39 -6.14 6.30
N ARG A 223 10.22 -5.38 6.94
CA ARG A 223 11.59 -5.15 6.48
C ARG A 223 12.48 -6.28 6.99
N PRO A 224 13.44 -6.80 6.19
CA PRO A 224 14.25 -7.97 6.59
C PRO A 224 14.98 -7.77 7.91
N GLU A 225 15.51 -6.58 8.19
CA GLU A 225 16.25 -6.28 9.44
C GLU A 225 15.36 -6.28 10.71
N PHE A 226 14.04 -6.41 10.57
CA PHE A 226 13.11 -6.60 11.69
C PHE A 226 12.81 -8.07 11.96
N VAL A 227 13.33 -8.99 11.13
CA VAL A 227 13.19 -10.43 11.34
C VAL A 227 14.32 -10.89 12.27
N CYS A 228 13.97 -11.24 13.49
CA CYS A 228 14.88 -11.71 14.53
C CYS A 228 14.16 -12.74 15.41
N ASP A 229 14.90 -13.39 16.32
CA ASP A 229 14.34 -14.41 17.23
C ASP A 229 13.14 -13.89 18.03
N GLU A 230 13.20 -12.65 18.49
CA GLU A 230 12.12 -12.04 19.27
C GLU A 230 10.85 -11.85 18.40
N SER A 231 11.01 -11.34 17.18
CA SER A 231 9.88 -11.14 16.26
C SER A 231 9.23 -12.46 15.85
N LEU A 232 10.02 -13.50 15.57
CA LEU A 232 9.54 -14.84 15.22
C LEU A 232 8.90 -15.55 16.42
N SER A 233 9.40 -15.34 17.62
CA SER A 233 8.77 -15.81 18.86
C SER A 233 7.37 -15.23 19.02
N LEU A 234 7.17 -13.94 18.72
CA LEU A 234 5.84 -13.30 18.74
C LEU A 234 4.89 -13.92 17.71
N ILE A 235 5.37 -14.16 16.49
CA ILE A 235 4.58 -14.84 15.45
C ILE A 235 4.15 -16.23 15.94
N ASN A 236 5.08 -17.05 16.39
CA ASN A 236 4.80 -18.42 16.80
C ASN A 236 3.87 -18.49 18.03
N ARG A 237 3.92 -17.50 18.90
CA ARG A 237 3.10 -17.47 20.13
C ARG A 237 1.69 -16.93 19.92
N TYR A 238 1.53 -15.91 19.05
CA TYR A 238 0.29 -15.13 18.98
C TYR A 238 -0.40 -15.15 17.62
N CYS A 239 0.27 -15.60 16.56
CA CYS A 239 -0.25 -15.51 15.20
C CYS A 239 -0.60 -16.88 14.61
N ALA A 240 -1.51 -16.86 13.64
CA ALA A 240 -1.95 -18.06 12.91
C ALA A 240 -1.19 -18.27 11.59
N ASN A 241 -0.29 -17.36 11.22
CA ASN A 241 0.43 -17.45 9.96
C ASN A 241 1.60 -18.42 10.02
N THR A 242 1.72 -19.22 8.95
CA THR A 242 2.87 -20.11 8.69
C THR A 242 3.86 -19.52 7.69
N LYS A 243 3.64 -18.26 7.31
CA LYS A 243 4.41 -17.53 6.29
C LYS A 243 4.72 -16.14 6.78
N LEU A 244 5.87 -15.62 6.38
CA LEU A 244 6.29 -14.25 6.66
C LEU A 244 6.71 -13.57 5.36
N HIS A 245 6.22 -12.33 5.12
CA HIS A 245 6.51 -11.56 3.91
C HIS A 245 7.49 -10.43 4.23
N PHE A 246 8.58 -10.35 3.49
CA PHE A 246 9.52 -9.24 3.62
C PHE A 246 10.19 -8.87 2.30
N GLY A 247 10.51 -7.59 2.18
CA GLY A 247 11.01 -7.02 0.93
C GLY A 247 12.53 -6.98 0.86
N ALA A 248 13.16 -7.87 0.10
CA ALA A 248 14.57 -7.79 -0.28
C ALA A 248 14.81 -6.67 -1.31
N GLN A 249 13.94 -6.59 -2.30
CA GLN A 249 13.94 -5.67 -3.44
C GLN A 249 15.07 -5.93 -4.44
N SER A 250 16.32 -6.11 -4.02
CA SER A 250 17.49 -6.41 -4.85
C SER A 250 18.45 -7.37 -4.14
N GLY A 251 19.24 -8.10 -4.91
CA GLY A 251 20.37 -8.91 -4.43
C GLY A 251 21.72 -8.20 -4.53
N SER A 252 21.71 -6.89 -4.77
CA SER A 252 22.93 -6.06 -4.83
C SER A 252 22.87 -4.99 -3.75
N ASP A 253 23.86 -4.98 -2.85
CA ASP A 253 24.00 -3.95 -1.81
C ASP A 253 24.24 -2.56 -2.39
N ASN A 254 24.88 -2.47 -3.57
CA ASN A 254 25.03 -1.21 -4.29
C ASN A 254 23.66 -0.65 -4.69
N VAL A 255 22.81 -1.48 -5.26
CA VAL A 255 21.44 -1.09 -5.65
C VAL A 255 20.62 -0.74 -4.41
N LEU A 256 20.66 -1.53 -3.34
CA LEU A 256 19.94 -1.26 -2.09
C LEU A 256 20.34 0.09 -1.48
N ARG A 257 21.65 0.42 -1.50
CA ARG A 257 22.16 1.72 -1.03
C ARG A 257 21.64 2.87 -1.90
N ASN A 258 21.70 2.73 -3.23
CA ASN A 258 21.21 3.75 -4.18
C ASN A 258 19.69 3.95 -4.07
N LEU A 259 18.95 2.90 -3.78
CA LEU A 259 17.51 2.95 -3.48
C LEU A 259 17.20 3.54 -2.10
N LYS A 260 18.19 3.83 -1.27
CA LYS A 260 18.03 4.25 0.14
C LYS A 260 17.21 3.25 0.95
N ARG A 261 17.45 1.96 0.72
CA ARG A 261 16.64 0.89 1.34
C ARG A 261 16.96 0.70 2.82
N GLY A 262 18.22 0.91 3.23
CA GLY A 262 18.67 0.89 4.63
C GLY A 262 18.90 -0.50 5.21
N HIS A 263 18.72 -1.58 4.45
CA HIS A 263 19.15 -2.96 4.79
C HIS A 263 20.12 -3.49 3.72
N THR A 264 20.73 -4.62 4.00
CA THR A 264 21.70 -5.31 3.15
C THR A 264 21.18 -6.66 2.66
N THR A 265 21.89 -7.28 1.73
CA THR A 265 21.60 -8.65 1.30
C THR A 265 21.84 -9.66 2.42
N GLU A 266 22.77 -9.37 3.33
CA GLU A 266 23.03 -10.21 4.53
C GLU A 266 21.82 -10.22 5.47
N ASP A 267 21.14 -9.08 5.68
CA ASP A 267 19.89 -9.01 6.44
C ASP A 267 18.81 -9.92 5.83
N VAL A 268 18.73 -9.97 4.50
CA VAL A 268 17.75 -10.83 3.79
C VAL A 268 18.09 -12.31 4.00
N ILE A 269 19.39 -12.69 3.86
CA ILE A 269 19.85 -14.06 4.06
C ILE A 269 19.56 -14.49 5.50
N HIS A 270 19.94 -13.68 6.47
CA HIS A 270 19.70 -13.94 7.89
C HIS A 270 18.20 -14.12 8.19
N ALA A 271 17.35 -13.24 7.66
CA ALA A 271 15.90 -13.35 7.81
C ALA A 271 15.32 -14.65 7.25
N VAL A 272 15.82 -15.13 6.10
CA VAL A 272 15.40 -16.41 5.50
C VAL A 272 15.84 -17.59 6.36
N GLU A 273 17.07 -17.56 6.89
CA GLU A 273 17.61 -18.62 7.75
C GLU A 273 16.84 -18.74 9.07
N LEU A 274 16.58 -17.61 9.73
CA LEU A 274 15.76 -17.57 10.94
C LEU A 274 14.33 -18.08 10.70
N CYS A 275 13.71 -17.69 9.59
CA CYS A 275 12.38 -18.20 9.22
C CYS A 275 12.39 -19.71 9.07
N ARG A 276 13.42 -20.28 8.42
CA ARG A 276 13.58 -21.73 8.25
C ARG A 276 13.73 -22.45 9.60
N GLU A 277 14.55 -21.92 10.50
CA GLU A 277 14.77 -22.48 11.84
C GLU A 277 13.49 -22.46 12.69
N SER A 278 12.67 -21.44 12.48
CA SER A 278 11.37 -21.26 13.16
C SER A 278 10.20 -22.00 12.48
N ALA A 279 10.44 -22.82 11.45
CA ALA A 279 9.43 -23.48 10.63
C ALA A 279 8.40 -22.52 9.98
N ILE A 280 8.80 -21.29 9.71
CA ILE A 280 8.02 -20.27 9.01
C ILE A 280 8.50 -20.19 7.56
N THR A 281 7.59 -20.26 6.59
CA THR A 281 7.96 -20.14 5.18
C THR A 281 8.20 -18.67 4.82
N PRO A 282 9.41 -18.25 4.43
CA PRO A 282 9.64 -16.90 3.94
C PRO A 282 9.01 -16.69 2.57
N ILE A 283 8.39 -15.53 2.37
CA ILE A 283 7.99 -15.03 1.07
C ILE A 283 8.73 -13.69 0.87
N VAL A 284 9.61 -13.67 -0.11
CA VAL A 284 10.55 -12.56 -0.28
C VAL A 284 10.24 -11.79 -1.55
N ASP A 285 10.08 -10.46 -1.41
CA ASP A 285 9.72 -9.58 -2.52
C ASP A 285 10.97 -9.01 -3.18
N PHE A 286 10.95 -9.02 -4.52
CA PHE A 286 12.00 -8.46 -5.37
C PHE A 286 11.40 -7.52 -6.41
N ILE A 287 12.17 -6.49 -6.76
CA ILE A 287 11.91 -5.60 -7.89
C ILE A 287 12.98 -5.86 -8.95
N VAL A 288 12.57 -6.19 -10.16
CA VAL A 288 13.48 -6.44 -11.29
C VAL A 288 13.36 -5.33 -12.34
N GLY A 289 14.48 -5.04 -13.01
CA GLY A 289 14.54 -3.97 -14.02
C GLY A 289 14.61 -2.58 -13.40
N LEU A 290 15.24 -2.43 -12.24
CA LEU A 290 15.51 -1.13 -11.64
C LEU A 290 16.45 -0.29 -12.53
N PRO A 291 16.22 1.01 -12.73
CA PRO A 291 17.01 1.84 -13.65
C PRO A 291 18.47 2.01 -13.22
N LEU A 292 18.78 1.76 -11.93
CA LEU A 292 20.12 1.91 -11.34
C LEU A 292 20.96 0.64 -11.38
N GLU A 293 20.43 -0.48 -11.90
CA GLU A 293 21.11 -1.76 -11.95
C GLU A 293 22.13 -1.81 -13.10
N THR A 294 23.25 -2.45 -12.87
CA THR A 294 24.12 -3.02 -13.91
C THR A 294 23.70 -4.46 -14.23
N ASP A 295 24.31 -5.07 -15.25
CA ASP A 295 24.07 -6.50 -15.54
C ASP A 295 24.54 -7.40 -14.39
N ASP A 296 25.63 -7.02 -13.72
CA ASP A 296 26.15 -7.77 -12.57
C ASP A 296 25.23 -7.63 -11.36
N ASP A 297 24.59 -6.48 -11.14
CA ASP A 297 23.57 -6.29 -10.11
C ASP A 297 22.33 -7.16 -10.38
N GLN A 298 21.89 -7.26 -11.64
CA GLN A 298 20.79 -8.18 -12.00
C GLN A 298 21.18 -9.64 -11.74
N ARG A 299 22.42 -10.05 -12.10
CA ARG A 299 22.91 -11.41 -11.81
C ARG A 299 22.99 -11.68 -10.31
N ALA A 300 23.45 -10.71 -9.51
CA ALA A 300 23.46 -10.82 -8.05
C ALA A 300 22.03 -11.03 -7.50
N THR A 301 21.05 -10.25 -8.01
CA THR A 301 19.64 -10.41 -7.67
C THR A 301 19.12 -11.80 -8.05
N LEU A 302 19.47 -12.30 -9.24
CA LEU A 302 19.13 -13.67 -9.66
C LEU A 302 19.70 -14.75 -8.75
N CYS A 303 20.95 -14.59 -8.31
CA CYS A 303 21.57 -15.52 -7.38
C CYS A 303 20.80 -15.57 -6.06
N LEU A 304 20.40 -14.41 -5.53
CA LEU A 304 19.63 -14.35 -4.28
C LEU A 304 18.22 -14.94 -4.48
N ILE A 305 17.52 -14.63 -5.58
CA ILE A 305 16.22 -15.23 -5.93
C ILE A 305 16.32 -16.77 -5.97
N LYS A 306 17.34 -17.32 -6.65
CA LYS A 306 17.57 -18.77 -6.72
C LYS A 306 17.79 -19.39 -5.34
N TRP A 307 18.53 -18.69 -4.50
CA TRP A 307 18.83 -19.15 -3.16
C TRP A 307 17.58 -19.14 -2.28
N VAL A 308 16.83 -18.04 -2.25
CA VAL A 308 15.55 -17.90 -1.51
C VAL A 308 14.54 -18.98 -1.94
N ALA A 309 14.40 -19.20 -3.26
CA ALA A 309 13.45 -20.18 -3.80
C ALA A 309 13.70 -21.64 -3.36
N ARG A 310 14.85 -21.94 -2.76
CA ARG A 310 15.14 -23.26 -2.15
C ARG A 310 14.50 -23.44 -0.79
N PHE A 311 14.20 -22.34 -0.08
CA PHE A 311 13.74 -22.34 1.31
C PHE A 311 12.35 -21.76 1.48
N GLY A 312 11.87 -21.00 0.49
CA GLY A 312 10.60 -20.30 0.54
C GLY A 312 10.03 -20.00 -0.83
N LYS A 313 9.28 -18.93 -0.92
CA LYS A 313 8.72 -18.42 -2.17
C LYS A 313 9.25 -17.03 -2.46
N VAL A 314 9.26 -16.66 -3.73
CA VAL A 314 9.62 -15.32 -4.17
C VAL A 314 8.40 -14.63 -4.79
N HIS A 315 8.30 -13.32 -4.53
CA HIS A 315 7.28 -12.46 -5.13
C HIS A 315 8.00 -11.36 -5.91
N VAL A 316 7.89 -11.39 -7.24
CA VAL A 316 8.72 -10.55 -8.10
C VAL A 316 7.85 -9.58 -8.88
N HIS A 317 8.20 -8.29 -8.79
CA HIS A 317 7.58 -7.23 -9.56
C HIS A 317 8.57 -6.62 -10.55
N ARG A 318 8.07 -6.27 -11.73
CA ARG A 318 8.79 -5.37 -12.60
C ARG A 318 8.76 -3.97 -12.04
N PHE A 319 9.89 -3.26 -12.13
CA PHE A 319 9.95 -1.85 -11.74
C PHE A 319 8.99 -1.00 -12.57
N ILE A 320 8.27 -0.13 -11.88
CA ILE A 320 7.39 0.89 -12.48
C ILE A 320 7.79 2.22 -11.86
N PRO A 321 8.11 3.25 -12.67
CA PRO A 321 8.38 4.59 -12.18
C PRO A 321 7.09 5.21 -11.66
N LEU A 322 6.96 5.33 -10.35
CA LEU A 322 5.78 5.93 -9.74
C LEU A 322 6.00 7.45 -9.56
N PRO A 323 5.03 8.29 -9.92
CA PRO A 323 5.14 9.72 -9.76
C PRO A 323 5.32 10.13 -8.29
N GLY A 324 6.02 11.24 -8.04
CA GLY A 324 6.34 11.72 -6.71
C GLY A 324 7.48 10.97 -6.01
N THR A 325 8.02 9.89 -6.59
CA THR A 325 9.17 9.15 -6.04
C THR A 325 10.51 9.64 -6.62
N LEU A 326 11.61 9.26 -5.98
CA LEU A 326 12.95 9.61 -6.48
C LEU A 326 13.22 9.06 -7.90
N LEU A 327 12.64 7.90 -8.22
CA LEU A 327 12.77 7.24 -9.52
C LEU A 327 11.63 7.58 -10.50
N ALA A 328 10.77 8.55 -10.17
CA ALA A 328 9.79 9.09 -11.13
C ALA A 328 10.52 9.63 -12.38
N GLY A 329 9.94 9.42 -13.55
CA GLY A 329 10.54 9.87 -14.81
C GLY A 329 11.72 9.03 -15.32
N THR A 330 12.14 7.98 -14.60
CA THR A 330 13.12 7.01 -15.11
C THR A 330 12.41 5.92 -15.92
N THR A 331 13.20 5.16 -16.70
CA THR A 331 12.69 4.03 -17.48
C THR A 331 13.17 2.72 -16.86
N ALA A 332 12.28 1.73 -16.79
CA ALA A 332 12.66 0.38 -16.36
C ALA A 332 13.76 -0.19 -17.25
N ARG A 333 14.81 -0.74 -16.63
CA ARG A 333 15.90 -1.40 -17.36
C ARG A 333 15.38 -2.70 -18.00
N PRO A 334 15.80 -3.05 -19.22
CA PRO A 334 15.53 -4.37 -19.80
C PRO A 334 16.02 -5.49 -18.88
N LEU A 335 15.28 -6.58 -18.81
CA LEU A 335 15.72 -7.75 -18.07
C LEU A 335 16.74 -8.54 -18.91
N LEU A 336 17.70 -9.14 -18.22
CA LEU A 336 18.57 -10.12 -18.84
C LEU A 336 17.76 -11.37 -19.23
N PRO A 337 18.07 -12.05 -20.35
CA PRO A 337 17.38 -13.28 -20.75
C PRO A 337 17.37 -14.36 -19.68
N GLU A 338 18.44 -14.47 -18.90
CA GLU A 338 18.53 -15.38 -17.76
C GLU A 338 17.54 -15.01 -16.62
N THR A 339 17.23 -13.72 -16.43
CA THR A 339 16.22 -13.26 -15.46
C THR A 339 14.83 -13.72 -15.89
N GLU A 340 14.45 -13.46 -17.12
CA GLU A 340 13.16 -13.87 -17.67
C GLU A 340 12.99 -15.38 -17.61
N LYS A 341 14.01 -16.13 -18.01
CA LYS A 341 14.02 -17.60 -17.98
C LYS A 341 13.80 -18.12 -16.56
N LEU A 342 14.59 -17.64 -15.58
CA LEU A 342 14.48 -18.08 -14.20
C LEU A 342 13.12 -17.77 -13.60
N CYS A 343 12.64 -16.54 -13.77
CA CYS A 343 11.31 -16.14 -13.27
C CYS A 343 10.20 -17.01 -13.88
N GLY A 344 10.26 -17.30 -15.19
CA GLY A 344 9.33 -18.21 -15.86
C GLY A 344 9.36 -19.63 -15.30
N GLU A 345 10.55 -20.20 -15.09
CA GLU A 345 10.72 -21.54 -14.51
C GLU A 345 10.17 -21.62 -13.09
N LEU A 346 10.47 -20.64 -12.24
CA LEU A 346 9.98 -20.60 -10.87
C LEU A 346 8.46 -20.38 -10.80
N ALA A 347 7.90 -19.56 -11.70
CA ALA A 347 6.46 -19.35 -11.80
C ALA A 347 5.71 -20.62 -12.18
N LEU A 348 6.23 -21.39 -13.17
CA LEU A 348 5.68 -22.68 -13.57
C LEU A 348 5.69 -23.71 -12.44
N ARG A 349 6.71 -23.67 -11.58
CA ARG A 349 6.82 -24.53 -10.37
C ARG A 349 5.97 -24.05 -9.18
N GLY A 350 5.29 -22.88 -9.29
CA GLY A 350 4.54 -22.30 -8.18
C GLY A 350 5.39 -21.70 -7.05
N ASN A 351 6.68 -21.49 -7.28
CA ASN A 351 7.63 -20.91 -6.34
C ASN A 351 7.80 -19.40 -6.52
N LEU A 352 7.28 -18.85 -7.61
CA LEU A 352 7.29 -17.41 -7.88
C LEU A 352 5.88 -16.92 -8.21
N THR A 353 5.53 -15.77 -7.63
CA THR A 353 4.33 -14.99 -7.91
C THR A 353 4.72 -13.54 -8.25
N GLY A 354 3.76 -12.68 -8.60
CA GLY A 354 4.02 -11.27 -8.89
C GLY A 354 3.86 -10.91 -10.38
N SER A 355 4.15 -9.66 -10.72
CA SER A 355 3.95 -9.07 -12.07
C SER A 355 5.30 -8.75 -12.75
N TRP A 356 6.22 -9.70 -12.73
CA TRP A 356 7.59 -9.53 -13.22
C TRP A 356 7.69 -9.40 -14.76
N ASN A 357 6.77 -10.02 -15.50
CA ASN A 357 6.80 -10.06 -16.97
C ASN A 357 6.05 -8.91 -17.62
N ASP A 358 4.93 -8.48 -17.03
CA ASP A 358 4.18 -7.33 -17.50
C ASP A 358 3.24 -6.82 -16.38
N PRO A 359 3.56 -5.70 -15.73
CA PRO A 359 2.74 -5.17 -14.66
C PRO A 359 1.39 -4.64 -15.14
N GLU A 360 1.26 -4.17 -16.39
CA GLU A 360 0.02 -3.58 -16.90
C GLU A 360 -1.02 -4.66 -17.23
N ILE A 361 -0.61 -5.77 -17.84
CA ILE A 361 -1.53 -6.84 -18.28
C ILE A 361 -2.30 -7.48 -17.13
N ARG A 362 -1.73 -7.64 -15.93
CA ARG A 362 -2.44 -8.23 -14.78
C ARG A 362 -3.55 -7.34 -14.26
N PHE A 363 -3.35 -6.03 -14.24
CA PHE A 363 -4.39 -5.09 -13.83
C PHE A 363 -5.51 -4.99 -14.88
N LEU A 364 -5.19 -5.22 -16.17
CA LEU A 364 -6.16 -5.23 -17.28
C LEU A 364 -7.08 -6.48 -17.30
N ARG A 365 -6.65 -7.61 -16.74
CA ARG A 365 -7.33 -8.90 -16.87
C ARG A 365 -8.23 -9.31 -15.70
N ARG A 366 -8.30 -8.54 -14.62
CA ARG A 366 -9.23 -8.87 -13.53
C ARG A 366 -10.61 -8.33 -13.83
N PRO A 367 -11.65 -9.21 -13.93
CA PRO A 367 -13.04 -8.76 -14.02
C PRO A 367 -13.42 -8.00 -12.77
N SER A 368 -14.31 -7.02 -12.92
CA SER A 368 -14.86 -6.19 -11.84
C SER A 368 -15.76 -6.93 -10.83
N ASN A 369 -15.89 -8.25 -10.93
CA ASN A 369 -16.98 -9.01 -10.30
C ASN A 369 -16.66 -9.67 -8.96
N ASP A 370 -15.48 -9.51 -8.37
CA ASP A 370 -15.15 -10.11 -7.07
C ASP A 370 -15.18 -9.08 -5.92
N ILE A 371 -16.37 -8.57 -5.63
CA ILE A 371 -16.69 -7.93 -4.34
C ILE A 371 -17.76 -8.81 -3.69
N PRO A 372 -17.47 -9.54 -2.60
CA PRO A 372 -18.51 -10.13 -1.77
C PRO A 372 -19.27 -9.08 -0.99
#